data_ea62e70d8dfcd4f8ed100292213d4d40
#
_entry.id   ea62e70d8dfcd4f8ed100292213d4d40
#
_cell.length_a   1.000
_cell.length_b   1.000
_cell.length_c   1.000
_cell.angle_alpha   90.00
_cell.angle_beta   90.00
_cell.angle_gamma   90.00
#
_symmetry.space_group_name_H-M   'P 1'
#
loop_
_entity.id
_entity.type
_entity.pdbx_description
1 polymer ?
#
loop_
_entity_poly.entity_id
_entity_poly.type
_entity_poly.pdbx_seq_one_letter_code
_entity_poly.pdbx_strand_id
1 'polypeptide(L)'
;APALPTFREGAAEALANAAAQASAEGGHEFAAVYLRLSLNLHETAPSQLALGQTLERAGLSAAARTAYSRVGVEDPILYATARAQLAASLQEDGRSDDALAELRRAAAQAPGDQRIAAMLAGQLMTMEQNAEALEILNGPLLNRADQGPRIHFLRGAAYEALNRVPEAEAELWAAVQGAPADADMLNYLGYLWVDRDLRVQQGAEMIQRAFAADPQNGNIQDSLGWAQYRQGDYQAAVDTLEQAIDKEPANAEINDHLGDAYWRVGRRREAEWMWKRVLVLDPDEERRAEVERKIEQGLDAGAATGGVSQ
;
A
#
# COMPACT_ATOMS: atom_id res chain seq x y z
N ALA A 1 -43.32 -19.71 13.25
CA ALA A 1 -42.34 -20.60 12.65
C ALA A 1 -41.85 -19.99 11.36
N PRO A 2 -40.56 -20.00 11.01
CA PRO A 2 -40.09 -19.55 9.69
C PRO A 2 -40.82 -20.36 8.61
N ALA A 3 -41.19 -19.71 7.51
CA ALA A 3 -41.78 -20.39 6.37
C ALA A 3 -40.80 -21.40 5.80
N LEU A 4 -41.31 -22.58 5.39
CA LEU A 4 -40.49 -23.57 4.72
C LEU A 4 -40.00 -23.03 3.38
N PRO A 5 -38.73 -23.24 2.98
CA PRO A 5 -38.23 -22.79 1.69
C PRO A 5 -38.99 -23.41 0.53
N THR A 6 -39.22 -22.65 -0.49
CA THR A 6 -39.75 -23.16 -1.76
C THR A 6 -38.77 -24.11 -2.43
N PHE A 7 -39.23 -24.91 -3.38
CA PHE A 7 -38.33 -25.78 -4.17
C PHE A 7 -37.20 -25.01 -4.86
N ARG A 8 -37.52 -23.81 -5.39
CA ARG A 8 -36.52 -22.94 -6.04
C ARG A 8 -35.45 -22.47 -5.05
N GLU A 9 -35.84 -22.03 -3.87
CA GLU A 9 -34.92 -21.59 -2.79
C GLU A 9 -34.05 -22.75 -2.34
N GLY A 10 -34.60 -23.92 -2.09
CA GLY A 10 -33.83 -25.10 -1.71
C GLY A 10 -32.86 -25.57 -2.81
N ALA A 11 -33.26 -25.50 -4.08
CA ALA A 11 -32.36 -25.80 -5.20
C ALA A 11 -31.24 -24.75 -5.35
N ALA A 12 -31.55 -23.48 -5.12
CA ALA A 12 -30.55 -22.40 -5.15
C ALA A 12 -29.51 -22.59 -4.03
N GLU A 13 -29.96 -22.93 -2.82
CA GLU A 13 -29.09 -23.22 -1.68
C GLU A 13 -28.18 -24.43 -1.94
N ALA A 14 -28.73 -25.52 -2.51
CA ALA A 14 -27.94 -26.70 -2.87
C ALA A 14 -26.84 -26.38 -3.88
N LEU A 15 -27.13 -25.51 -4.87
CA LEU A 15 -26.14 -25.04 -5.84
C LEU A 15 -25.10 -24.16 -5.19
N ALA A 16 -25.47 -23.26 -4.27
CA ALA A 16 -24.53 -22.43 -3.53
C ALA A 16 -23.59 -23.28 -2.66
N ASN A 17 -24.10 -24.34 -2.01
CA ASN A 17 -23.28 -25.29 -1.25
C ASN A 17 -22.31 -26.07 -2.16
N ALA A 18 -22.78 -26.52 -3.33
CA ALA A 18 -21.91 -27.18 -4.31
C ALA A 18 -20.80 -26.21 -4.84
N ALA A 19 -21.12 -24.93 -5.00
CA ALA A 19 -20.15 -23.92 -5.36
C ALA A 19 -19.09 -23.73 -4.27
N ALA A 20 -19.50 -23.68 -3.00
CA ALA A 20 -18.57 -23.55 -1.88
C ALA A 20 -17.59 -24.74 -1.82
N GLN A 21 -18.08 -25.95 -2.02
CA GLN A 21 -17.25 -27.16 -2.11
C GLN A 21 -16.28 -27.08 -3.31
N ALA A 22 -16.77 -26.78 -4.51
CA ALA A 22 -15.93 -26.66 -5.70
C ALA A 22 -14.84 -25.58 -5.52
N SER A 23 -15.17 -24.46 -4.90
CA SER A 23 -14.21 -23.40 -4.61
C SER A 23 -13.13 -23.83 -3.60
N ALA A 24 -13.50 -24.61 -2.59
CA ALA A 24 -12.55 -25.16 -1.62
C ALA A 24 -11.57 -26.18 -2.24
N GLU A 25 -11.98 -26.85 -3.29
CA GLU A 25 -11.16 -27.77 -4.09
C GLU A 25 -10.36 -27.07 -5.21
N GLY A 26 -10.40 -25.71 -5.27
CA GLY A 26 -9.69 -24.91 -6.28
C GLY A 26 -10.44 -24.77 -7.62
N GLY A 27 -11.62 -25.35 -7.75
CA GLY A 27 -12.45 -25.28 -8.96
C GLY A 27 -13.26 -23.99 -9.07
N HIS A 28 -12.59 -22.82 -9.05
CA HIS A 28 -13.25 -21.52 -8.98
C HIS A 28 -14.16 -21.22 -10.18
N GLU A 29 -13.80 -21.66 -11.38
CA GLU A 29 -14.64 -21.49 -12.57
C GLU A 29 -15.95 -22.28 -12.47
N PHE A 30 -15.89 -23.54 -12.00
CA PHE A 30 -17.09 -24.36 -11.75
C PHE A 30 -17.94 -23.76 -10.62
N ALA A 31 -17.32 -23.32 -9.55
CA ALA A 31 -18.01 -22.63 -8.46
C ALA A 31 -18.77 -21.40 -8.96
N ALA A 32 -18.18 -20.59 -9.85
CA ALA A 32 -18.84 -19.45 -10.45
C ALA A 32 -20.05 -19.85 -11.31
N VAL A 33 -20.00 -20.97 -12.03
CA VAL A 33 -21.15 -21.50 -12.78
C VAL A 33 -22.28 -21.90 -11.82
N TYR A 34 -21.97 -22.64 -10.75
CA TYR A 34 -22.99 -23.03 -9.76
C TYR A 34 -23.62 -21.83 -9.07
N LEU A 35 -22.85 -20.80 -8.73
CA LEU A 35 -23.38 -19.57 -8.15
C LEU A 35 -24.28 -18.80 -9.12
N ARG A 36 -23.95 -18.73 -10.40
CA ARG A 36 -24.82 -18.13 -11.42
C ARG A 36 -26.14 -18.88 -11.58
N LEU A 37 -26.10 -20.21 -11.55
CA LEU A 37 -27.31 -21.04 -11.56
C LEU A 37 -28.15 -20.83 -10.30
N SER A 38 -27.52 -20.79 -9.13
CA SER A 38 -28.16 -20.47 -7.85
C SER A 38 -28.89 -19.12 -7.92
N LEU A 39 -28.20 -18.08 -8.36
CA LEU A 39 -28.75 -16.71 -8.51
C LEU A 39 -29.90 -16.63 -9.53
N ASN A 40 -29.89 -17.43 -10.59
CA ASN A 40 -31.02 -17.53 -11.52
C ASN A 40 -32.26 -18.17 -10.89
N LEU A 41 -32.09 -19.03 -9.91
CA LEU A 41 -33.20 -19.63 -9.18
C LEU A 41 -33.70 -18.73 -8.07
N HIS A 42 -32.78 -18.15 -7.28
CA HIS A 42 -33.08 -17.25 -6.16
C HIS A 42 -31.93 -16.27 -5.94
N GLU A 43 -32.18 -15.00 -6.23
CA GLU A 43 -31.18 -13.96 -6.05
C GLU A 43 -31.04 -13.61 -4.57
N THR A 44 -29.82 -13.72 -4.03
CA THR A 44 -29.50 -13.36 -2.64
C THR A 44 -28.19 -12.61 -2.54
N ALA A 45 -28.10 -11.68 -1.59
CA ALA A 45 -26.89 -10.93 -1.32
C ALA A 45 -25.68 -11.82 -0.98
N PRO A 46 -25.81 -12.88 -0.13
CA PRO A 46 -24.72 -13.82 0.11
C PRO A 46 -24.20 -14.50 -1.15
N SER A 47 -25.09 -14.95 -2.04
CA SER A 47 -24.68 -15.61 -3.29
C SER A 47 -24.03 -14.66 -4.28
N GLN A 48 -24.47 -13.38 -4.34
CA GLN A 48 -23.82 -12.35 -5.15
C GLN A 48 -22.41 -12.03 -4.62
N LEU A 49 -22.25 -11.88 -3.30
CA LEU A 49 -20.94 -11.65 -2.69
C LEU A 49 -20.00 -12.86 -2.94
N ALA A 50 -20.50 -14.09 -2.75
CA ALA A 50 -19.74 -15.31 -3.00
C ALA A 50 -19.33 -15.42 -4.49
N LEU A 51 -20.21 -15.03 -5.42
CA LEU A 51 -19.88 -15.00 -6.85
C LEU A 51 -18.74 -14.03 -7.14
N GLY A 52 -18.77 -12.81 -6.57
CA GLY A 52 -17.71 -11.84 -6.72
C GLY A 52 -16.37 -12.39 -6.24
N GLN A 53 -16.32 -12.92 -5.02
CA GLN A 53 -15.12 -13.51 -4.42
C GLN A 53 -14.57 -14.70 -5.23
N THR A 54 -15.47 -15.54 -5.76
CA THR A 54 -15.09 -16.69 -6.58
C THR A 54 -14.51 -16.26 -7.92
N LEU A 55 -15.10 -15.23 -8.55
CA LEU A 55 -14.62 -14.67 -9.80
C LEU A 55 -13.25 -13.97 -9.66
N GLU A 56 -13.00 -13.31 -8.53
CA GLU A 56 -11.66 -12.75 -8.23
C GLU A 56 -10.61 -13.84 -8.14
N ARG A 57 -10.88 -14.92 -7.39
CA ARG A 57 -9.96 -16.08 -7.31
C ARG A 57 -9.74 -16.75 -8.66
N ALA A 58 -10.69 -16.66 -9.57
CA ALA A 58 -10.57 -17.13 -10.97
C ALA A 58 -9.84 -16.12 -11.89
N GLY A 59 -9.39 -14.96 -11.38
CA GLY A 59 -8.76 -13.90 -12.20
C GLY A 59 -9.73 -13.11 -13.09
N LEU A 60 -11.03 -13.21 -12.83
CA LEU A 60 -12.09 -12.56 -13.61
C LEU A 60 -12.60 -11.28 -12.96
N SER A 61 -11.68 -10.34 -12.65
CA SER A 61 -11.92 -9.13 -11.85
C SER A 61 -13.07 -8.26 -12.38
N ALA A 62 -13.22 -8.05 -13.69
CA ALA A 62 -14.32 -7.27 -14.25
C ALA A 62 -15.70 -7.90 -13.97
N ALA A 63 -15.80 -9.22 -14.03
CA ALA A 63 -17.02 -9.95 -13.68
C ALA A 63 -17.28 -9.96 -12.18
N ALA A 64 -16.22 -10.03 -11.36
CA ALA A 64 -16.29 -9.92 -9.91
C ALA A 64 -16.85 -8.55 -9.47
N ARG A 65 -16.34 -7.47 -10.04
CA ARG A 65 -16.88 -6.10 -9.82
C ARG A 65 -18.36 -5.99 -10.13
N THR A 66 -18.80 -6.63 -11.22
CA THR A 66 -20.22 -6.67 -11.57
C THR A 66 -21.05 -7.41 -10.53
N ALA A 67 -20.57 -8.52 -10.00
CA ALA A 67 -21.26 -9.27 -8.96
C ALA A 67 -21.33 -8.46 -7.64
N TYR A 68 -20.22 -7.87 -7.18
CA TYR A 68 -20.19 -7.02 -5.98
C TYR A 68 -21.14 -5.82 -6.09
N SER A 69 -21.23 -5.18 -7.27
CA SER A 69 -22.10 -4.04 -7.49
C SER A 69 -23.59 -4.36 -7.36
N ARG A 70 -23.98 -5.64 -7.51
CA ARG A 70 -25.37 -6.12 -7.39
C ARG A 70 -25.78 -6.44 -5.97
N VAL A 71 -24.86 -6.50 -5.02
CA VAL A 71 -25.24 -6.69 -3.60
C VAL A 71 -26.03 -5.48 -3.15
N GLY A 72 -27.30 -5.70 -2.75
CA GLY A 72 -28.23 -4.66 -2.31
C GLY A 72 -28.02 -4.23 -0.86
N VAL A 73 -28.70 -3.16 -0.46
CA VAL A 73 -28.59 -2.53 0.88
C VAL A 73 -29.43 -3.20 1.97
N GLU A 74 -30.17 -4.26 1.62
CA GLU A 74 -31.07 -4.95 2.53
C GLU A 74 -30.32 -5.59 3.72
N ASP A 75 -29.07 -5.98 3.48
CA ASP A 75 -28.13 -6.40 4.52
C ASP A 75 -26.96 -5.40 4.53
N PRO A 76 -26.92 -4.47 5.49
CA PRO A 76 -25.87 -3.44 5.55
C PRO A 76 -24.44 -3.99 5.67
N ILE A 77 -24.27 -5.15 6.35
CA ILE A 77 -22.96 -5.77 6.55
C ILE A 77 -22.46 -6.40 5.25
N LEU A 78 -23.32 -7.17 4.56
CA LEU A 78 -22.95 -7.76 3.27
C LEU A 78 -22.73 -6.68 2.20
N TYR A 79 -23.60 -5.66 2.18
CA TYR A 79 -23.40 -4.51 1.30
C TYR A 79 -22.05 -3.83 1.52
N ALA A 80 -21.75 -3.46 2.77
CA ALA A 80 -20.49 -2.79 3.10
C ALA A 80 -19.28 -3.66 2.75
N THR A 81 -19.37 -4.98 2.99
CA THR A 81 -18.34 -5.94 2.60
C THR A 81 -18.16 -5.99 1.08
N ALA A 82 -19.24 -6.06 0.31
CA ALA A 82 -19.18 -6.07 -1.15
C ALA A 82 -18.59 -4.79 -1.71
N ARG A 83 -18.96 -3.61 -1.15
CA ARG A 83 -18.39 -2.32 -1.57
C ARG A 83 -16.89 -2.24 -1.26
N ALA A 84 -16.45 -2.75 -0.12
CA ALA A 84 -15.03 -2.80 0.22
C ALA A 84 -14.23 -3.70 -0.73
N GLN A 85 -14.78 -4.87 -1.11
CA GLN A 85 -14.15 -5.75 -2.12
C GLN A 85 -14.14 -5.11 -3.51
N LEU A 86 -15.24 -4.45 -3.89
CA LEU A 86 -15.31 -3.70 -5.14
C LEU A 86 -14.25 -2.59 -5.19
N ALA A 87 -14.09 -1.86 -4.10
CA ALA A 87 -13.09 -0.81 -3.99
C ALA A 87 -11.65 -1.35 -4.14
N ALA A 88 -11.33 -2.48 -3.48
CA ALA A 88 -10.03 -3.12 -3.62
C ALA A 88 -9.74 -3.50 -5.08
N SER A 89 -10.71 -4.14 -5.74
CA SER A 89 -10.58 -4.52 -7.16
C SER A 89 -10.51 -3.31 -8.10
N LEU A 90 -11.14 -2.20 -7.77
CA LEU A 90 -11.04 -0.94 -8.53
C LEU A 90 -9.66 -0.29 -8.35
N GLN A 91 -9.10 -0.34 -7.13
CA GLN A 91 -7.77 0.18 -6.84
C GLN A 91 -6.68 -0.59 -7.61
N GLU A 92 -6.77 -1.92 -7.68
CA GLU A 92 -5.88 -2.75 -8.49
C GLU A 92 -5.95 -2.41 -10.00
N ASP A 93 -7.10 -1.93 -10.46
CA ASP A 93 -7.36 -1.49 -11.83
C ASP A 93 -6.96 0.00 -12.07
N GLY A 94 -6.35 0.67 -11.08
CA GLY A 94 -5.93 2.07 -11.14
C GLY A 94 -7.08 3.10 -11.04
N ARG A 95 -8.29 2.66 -10.66
CA ARG A 95 -9.50 3.49 -10.58
C ARG A 95 -9.70 4.03 -9.16
N SER A 96 -8.76 4.82 -8.69
CA SER A 96 -8.70 5.28 -7.30
C SER A 96 -9.90 6.12 -6.86
N ASP A 97 -10.44 6.98 -7.72
CA ASP A 97 -11.64 7.78 -7.41
C ASP A 97 -12.88 6.92 -7.21
N ASP A 98 -13.07 5.92 -8.08
CA ASP A 98 -14.18 4.99 -7.96
C ASP A 98 -14.03 4.13 -6.69
N ALA A 99 -12.81 3.67 -6.38
CA ALA A 99 -12.53 2.93 -5.16
C ALA A 99 -12.87 3.75 -3.90
N LEU A 100 -12.47 5.02 -3.86
CA LEU A 100 -12.81 5.93 -2.77
C LEU A 100 -14.32 6.10 -2.61
N ALA A 101 -15.04 6.26 -3.73
CA ALA A 101 -16.50 6.40 -3.70
C ALA A 101 -17.18 5.15 -3.11
N GLU A 102 -16.69 3.95 -3.45
CA GLU A 102 -17.24 2.69 -2.92
C GLU A 102 -16.91 2.51 -1.43
N LEU A 103 -15.70 2.88 -0.98
CA LEU A 103 -15.35 2.85 0.44
C LEU A 103 -16.16 3.84 1.28
N ARG A 104 -16.43 5.03 0.76
CA ARG A 104 -17.34 5.99 1.42
C ARG A 104 -18.76 5.42 1.56
N ARG A 105 -19.26 4.71 0.53
CA ARG A 105 -20.57 4.01 0.61
C ARG A 105 -20.55 2.89 1.64
N ALA A 106 -19.47 2.11 1.69
CA ALA A 106 -19.29 1.05 2.69
C ALA A 106 -19.30 1.62 4.12
N ALA A 107 -18.50 2.66 4.37
CA ALA A 107 -18.42 3.31 5.68
C ALA A 107 -19.75 3.93 6.13
N ALA A 108 -20.54 4.48 5.20
CA ALA A 108 -21.86 5.03 5.50
C ALA A 108 -22.87 3.95 5.95
N GLN A 109 -22.75 2.72 5.44
CA GLN A 109 -23.64 1.61 5.81
C GLN A 109 -23.15 0.82 7.04
N ALA A 110 -21.84 0.81 7.28
CA ALA A 110 -21.22 0.14 8.43
C ALA A 110 -20.30 1.10 9.21
N PRO A 111 -20.85 2.17 9.84
CA PRO A 111 -20.06 3.22 10.47
C PRO A 111 -19.25 2.74 11.70
N GLY A 112 -19.52 1.53 12.22
CA GLY A 112 -18.79 0.90 13.30
C GLY A 112 -17.74 -0.12 12.85
N ASP A 113 -17.56 -0.34 11.55
CA ASP A 113 -16.58 -1.31 11.04
C ASP A 113 -15.19 -0.68 10.94
N GLN A 114 -14.31 -1.07 11.87
CA GLN A 114 -12.92 -0.59 11.94
C GLN A 114 -12.10 -0.94 10.69
N ARG A 115 -12.36 -2.09 10.08
CA ARG A 115 -11.68 -2.55 8.87
C ARG A 115 -12.00 -1.63 7.70
N ILE A 116 -13.27 -1.28 7.51
CA ILE A 116 -13.73 -0.37 6.45
C ILE A 116 -13.17 1.04 6.68
N ALA A 117 -13.21 1.52 7.92
CA ALA A 117 -12.62 2.81 8.26
C ALA A 117 -11.11 2.86 7.98
N ALA A 118 -10.37 1.79 8.29
CA ALA A 118 -8.95 1.69 7.97
C ALA A 118 -8.68 1.62 6.47
N MET A 119 -9.51 0.89 5.71
CA MET A 119 -9.42 0.85 4.23
C MET A 119 -9.70 2.22 3.62
N LEU A 120 -10.70 2.95 4.13
CA LEU A 120 -11.01 4.30 3.67
C LEU A 120 -9.85 5.26 3.95
N ALA A 121 -9.26 5.21 5.14
CA ALA A 121 -8.09 6.02 5.47
C ALA A 121 -6.90 5.68 4.56
N GLY A 122 -6.62 4.39 4.31
CA GLY A 122 -5.56 3.97 3.39
C GLY A 122 -5.79 4.46 1.96
N GLN A 123 -7.02 4.39 1.46
CA GLN A 123 -7.36 4.90 0.12
C GLN A 123 -7.18 6.42 0.02
N LEU A 124 -7.56 7.16 1.05
CA LEU A 124 -7.35 8.61 1.12
C LEU A 124 -5.86 8.96 1.09
N MET A 125 -5.02 8.19 1.79
CA MET A 125 -3.57 8.36 1.77
C MET A 125 -2.97 8.09 0.38
N THR A 126 -3.42 7.05 -0.31
CA THR A 126 -3.02 6.76 -1.70
C THR A 126 -3.38 7.92 -2.65
N MET A 127 -4.40 8.68 -2.33
CA MET A 127 -4.83 9.87 -3.08
C MET A 127 -4.27 11.18 -2.49
N GLU A 128 -3.26 11.12 -1.64
CA GLU A 128 -2.61 12.26 -0.97
C GLU A 128 -3.56 13.11 -0.09
N GLN A 129 -4.76 12.60 0.21
CA GLN A 129 -5.74 13.25 1.10
C GLN A 129 -5.42 12.94 2.57
N ASN A 130 -4.17 13.16 2.97
CA ASN A 130 -3.62 12.74 4.25
C ASN A 130 -4.30 13.39 5.47
N ALA A 131 -4.79 14.62 5.33
CA ALA A 131 -5.51 15.30 6.40
C ALA A 131 -6.86 14.62 6.71
N GLU A 132 -7.66 14.27 5.68
CA GLU A 132 -8.92 13.54 5.84
C GLU A 132 -8.68 12.12 6.37
N ALA A 133 -7.63 11.44 5.89
CA ALA A 133 -7.22 10.14 6.42
C ALA A 133 -6.92 10.21 7.92
N LEU A 134 -6.19 11.24 8.35
CA LEU A 134 -5.82 11.43 9.74
C LEU A 134 -7.03 11.74 10.65
N GLU A 135 -8.04 12.44 10.14
CA GLU A 135 -9.30 12.64 10.88
C GLU A 135 -9.99 11.30 11.18
N ILE A 136 -10.03 10.37 10.21
CA ILE A 136 -10.59 9.03 10.40
C ILE A 136 -9.73 8.22 11.39
N LEU A 137 -8.41 8.23 11.21
CA LEU A 137 -7.46 7.46 12.03
C LEU A 137 -7.44 7.94 13.49
N ASN A 138 -7.64 9.24 13.75
CA ASN A 138 -7.73 9.83 15.07
C ASN A 138 -9.16 9.79 15.65
N GLY A 139 -10.14 9.37 14.84
CA GLY A 139 -11.52 9.24 15.29
C GLY A 139 -11.70 8.13 16.34
N PRO A 140 -12.81 8.18 17.12
CA PRO A 140 -13.03 7.28 18.26
C PRO A 140 -13.11 5.80 17.89
N LEU A 141 -13.32 5.49 16.61
CA LEU A 141 -13.38 4.12 16.13
C LEU A 141 -11.98 3.47 16.03
N LEU A 142 -10.97 4.22 15.60
CA LEU A 142 -9.61 3.76 15.36
C LEU A 142 -8.57 4.29 16.35
N ASN A 143 -8.91 5.30 17.17
CA ASN A 143 -8.02 5.81 18.20
C ASN A 143 -8.34 5.18 19.55
N ARG A 144 -7.92 3.92 19.72
CA ARG A 144 -8.18 3.09 20.90
C ARG A 144 -6.87 2.55 21.45
N ALA A 145 -6.85 2.24 22.73
CA ALA A 145 -5.67 1.70 23.40
C ALA A 145 -5.28 0.27 22.94
N ASP A 146 -6.24 -0.45 22.36
CA ASP A 146 -6.08 -1.84 21.90
C ASP A 146 -5.95 -1.97 20.37
N GLN A 147 -5.69 -0.87 19.67
CA GLN A 147 -5.54 -0.90 18.23
C GLN A 147 -4.27 -1.65 17.81
N GLY A 148 -4.36 -2.36 16.67
CA GLY A 148 -3.26 -3.15 16.15
C GLY A 148 -2.17 -2.29 15.46
N PRO A 149 -0.98 -2.88 15.19
CA PRO A 149 0.16 -2.19 14.62
C PRO A 149 -0.13 -1.54 13.25
N ARG A 150 -1.05 -2.09 12.48
CA ARG A 150 -1.49 -1.54 11.20
C ARG A 150 -2.08 -0.13 11.32
N ILE A 151 -2.87 0.13 12.36
CA ILE A 151 -3.47 1.46 12.57
C ILE A 151 -2.40 2.47 13.00
N HIS A 152 -1.50 2.08 13.86
CA HIS A 152 -0.32 2.88 14.21
C HIS A 152 0.51 3.21 12.97
N PHE A 153 0.77 2.24 12.10
CA PHE A 153 1.50 2.44 10.86
C PHE A 153 0.82 3.46 9.94
N LEU A 154 -0.48 3.27 9.65
CA LEU A 154 -1.24 4.21 8.80
C LEU A 154 -1.22 5.64 9.39
N ARG A 155 -1.40 5.76 10.70
CA ARG A 155 -1.38 7.06 11.36
C ARG A 155 0.00 7.71 11.30
N GLY A 156 1.06 6.93 11.51
CA GLY A 156 2.43 7.39 11.40
C GLY A 156 2.78 7.86 10.01
N ALA A 157 2.41 7.09 8.97
CA ALA A 157 2.60 7.47 7.57
C ALA A 157 1.79 8.73 7.20
N ALA A 158 0.56 8.87 7.69
CA ALA A 158 -0.24 10.08 7.48
C ALA A 158 0.37 11.32 8.16
N TYR A 159 0.92 11.17 9.35
CA TYR A 159 1.66 12.25 10.03
C TYR A 159 2.93 12.64 9.27
N GLU A 160 3.68 11.65 8.78
CA GLU A 160 4.89 11.90 7.99
C GLU A 160 4.57 12.68 6.72
N ALA A 161 3.57 12.26 5.94
CA ALA A 161 3.11 12.94 4.74
C ALA A 161 2.65 14.40 5.00
N LEU A 162 2.23 14.71 6.22
CA LEU A 162 1.91 16.07 6.68
C LEU A 162 3.10 16.79 7.33
N ASN A 163 4.31 16.23 7.22
CA ASN A 163 5.54 16.73 7.82
C ASN A 163 5.48 16.89 9.35
N ARG A 164 4.65 16.10 10.03
CA ARG A 164 4.51 16.04 11.49
C ARG A 164 5.42 14.95 12.06
N VAL A 165 6.72 15.13 11.89
CA VAL A 165 7.76 14.12 12.14
C VAL A 165 7.74 13.56 13.57
N PRO A 166 7.58 14.35 14.67
CA PRO A 166 7.55 13.78 16.01
C PRO A 166 6.38 12.81 16.24
N GLU A 167 5.20 13.14 15.74
CA GLU A 167 4.02 12.27 15.83
C GLU A 167 4.16 11.05 14.94
N ALA A 168 4.70 11.22 13.72
CA ALA A 168 4.99 10.12 12.82
C ALA A 168 5.93 9.10 13.48
N GLU A 169 7.03 9.58 14.07
CA GLU A 169 8.00 8.73 14.76
C GLU A 169 7.35 7.94 15.91
N ALA A 170 6.54 8.58 16.73
CA ALA A 170 5.88 7.94 17.86
C ALA A 170 4.93 6.81 17.42
N GLU A 171 4.14 7.07 16.39
CA GLU A 171 3.18 6.09 15.86
C GLU A 171 3.87 4.95 15.10
N LEU A 172 4.86 5.24 14.26
CA LEU A 172 5.64 4.23 13.56
C LEU A 172 6.44 3.35 14.52
N TRP A 173 6.97 3.92 15.58
CA TRP A 173 7.62 3.15 16.64
C TRP A 173 6.64 2.20 17.33
N ALA A 174 5.42 2.66 17.65
CA ALA A 174 4.38 1.81 18.20
C ALA A 174 3.98 0.68 17.24
N ALA A 175 3.94 0.94 15.92
CA ALA A 175 3.70 -0.08 14.91
C ALA A 175 4.78 -1.16 14.93
N VAL A 176 6.06 -0.77 14.91
CA VAL A 176 7.21 -1.70 15.00
C VAL A 176 7.20 -2.49 16.30
N GLN A 177 6.85 -1.88 17.44
CA GLN A 177 6.73 -2.61 18.72
C GLN A 177 5.63 -3.67 18.66
N GLY A 178 4.52 -3.40 17.97
CA GLY A 178 3.40 -4.33 17.80
C GLY A 178 3.67 -5.45 16.78
N ALA A 179 4.55 -5.20 15.81
CA ALA A 179 4.90 -6.14 14.74
C ALA A 179 6.42 -6.10 14.45
N PRO A 180 7.27 -6.59 15.37
CA PRO A 180 8.72 -6.39 15.33
C PRO A 180 9.45 -7.16 14.22
N ALA A 181 8.76 -8.01 13.48
CA ALA A 181 9.28 -8.76 12.33
C ALA A 181 8.67 -8.33 10.99
N ASP A 182 7.79 -7.32 10.99
CA ASP A 182 7.18 -6.80 9.78
C ASP A 182 8.21 -5.98 9.01
N ALA A 183 8.55 -6.43 7.80
CA ALA A 183 9.60 -5.84 6.97
C ALA A 183 9.24 -4.41 6.53
N ASP A 184 7.99 -4.17 6.16
CA ASP A 184 7.54 -2.87 5.69
C ASP A 184 7.56 -1.83 6.81
N MET A 185 7.09 -2.19 8.01
CA MET A 185 7.10 -1.31 9.17
C MET A 185 8.51 -0.97 9.63
N LEU A 186 9.40 -1.97 9.65
CA LEU A 186 10.81 -1.78 9.97
C LEU A 186 11.49 -0.86 8.95
N ASN A 187 11.26 -1.12 7.67
CA ASN A 187 11.84 -0.33 6.58
C ASN A 187 11.35 1.12 6.64
N TYR A 188 10.06 1.33 6.80
CA TYR A 188 9.48 2.68 6.79
C TYR A 188 10.04 3.55 7.92
N LEU A 189 10.04 3.06 9.15
CA LEU A 189 10.60 3.81 10.28
C LEU A 189 12.11 3.98 10.16
N GLY A 190 12.81 2.93 9.70
CA GLY A 190 14.25 2.98 9.48
C GLY A 190 14.63 4.03 8.44
N TYR A 191 13.91 4.06 7.32
CA TYR A 191 14.09 5.04 6.26
C TYR A 191 13.83 6.47 6.75
N LEU A 192 12.72 6.70 7.46
CA LEU A 192 12.41 8.00 8.06
C LEU A 192 13.56 8.51 8.94
N TRP A 193 14.15 7.64 9.76
CA TRP A 193 15.26 8.04 10.64
C TRP A 193 16.56 8.32 9.87
N VAL A 194 16.84 7.55 8.83
CA VAL A 194 18.02 7.71 7.98
C VAL A 194 17.89 8.97 7.11
N ASP A 195 16.78 9.12 6.45
CA ASP A 195 16.54 10.23 5.51
C ASP A 195 16.51 11.58 6.21
N ARG A 196 15.83 11.67 7.36
CA ARG A 196 15.73 12.89 8.16
C ARG A 196 16.94 13.13 9.10
N ASP A 197 17.99 12.31 9.02
CA ASP A 197 19.20 12.43 9.85
C ASP A 197 18.91 12.39 11.37
N LEU A 198 17.88 11.65 11.79
CA LEU A 198 17.44 11.59 13.18
C LEU A 198 18.24 10.57 13.99
N ARG A 199 18.25 9.30 13.52
CA ARG A 199 18.88 8.15 14.18
C ARG A 199 19.48 7.21 13.13
N VAL A 200 20.41 7.72 12.32
CA VAL A 200 20.95 7.03 11.12
C VAL A 200 21.40 5.61 11.42
N GLN A 201 22.14 5.40 12.51
CA GLN A 201 22.64 4.07 12.87
C GLN A 201 21.50 3.10 13.22
N GLN A 202 20.54 3.53 14.02
CA GLN A 202 19.40 2.70 14.43
C GLN A 202 18.47 2.44 13.25
N GLY A 203 18.27 3.43 12.39
CA GLY A 203 17.51 3.30 11.15
C GLY A 203 18.14 2.28 10.22
N ALA A 204 19.46 2.34 10.02
CA ALA A 204 20.18 1.37 9.21
C ALA A 204 20.07 -0.08 9.76
N GLU A 205 20.13 -0.26 11.08
CA GLU A 205 19.92 -1.57 11.71
C GLU A 205 18.48 -2.10 11.47
N MET A 206 17.46 -1.23 11.50
CA MET A 206 16.08 -1.61 11.16
C MET A 206 15.95 -2.02 9.71
N ILE A 207 16.51 -1.23 8.79
CA ILE A 207 16.49 -1.53 7.35
C ILE A 207 17.22 -2.85 7.06
N GLN A 208 18.35 -3.13 7.72
CA GLN A 208 19.04 -4.42 7.59
C GLN A 208 18.16 -5.58 8.03
N ARG A 209 17.41 -5.43 9.11
CA ARG A 209 16.43 -6.45 9.56
C ARG A 209 15.29 -6.60 8.58
N ALA A 210 14.77 -5.51 8.03
CA ALA A 210 13.75 -5.52 6.99
C ALA A 210 14.25 -6.28 5.75
N PHE A 211 15.45 -5.98 5.27
CA PHE A 211 16.05 -6.64 4.12
C PHE A 211 16.31 -8.14 4.38
N ALA A 212 16.71 -8.52 5.59
CA ALA A 212 16.88 -9.92 5.95
C ALA A 212 15.53 -10.69 5.96
N ALA A 213 14.40 -10.02 6.26
CA ALA A 213 13.07 -10.61 6.23
C ALA A 213 12.49 -10.70 4.81
N ASP A 214 12.75 -9.71 3.94
CA ASP A 214 12.33 -9.71 2.54
C ASP A 214 13.45 -9.26 1.59
N PRO A 215 14.40 -10.15 1.27
CA PRO A 215 15.55 -9.81 0.42
C PRO A 215 15.20 -9.68 -1.07
N GLN A 216 13.96 -9.97 -1.48
CA GLN A 216 13.54 -9.81 -2.87
C GLN A 216 12.92 -8.43 -3.15
N ASN A 217 12.59 -7.67 -2.13
CA ASN A 217 12.00 -6.34 -2.25
C ASN A 217 13.06 -5.31 -2.65
N GLY A 218 12.93 -4.77 -3.87
CA GLY A 218 13.85 -3.77 -4.41
C GLY A 218 13.83 -2.45 -3.63
N ASN A 219 12.68 -2.05 -3.10
CA ASN A 219 12.53 -0.81 -2.33
C ASN A 219 13.22 -0.91 -0.95
N ILE A 220 13.13 -2.08 -0.29
CA ILE A 220 13.87 -2.31 0.96
C ILE A 220 15.39 -2.34 0.70
N GLN A 221 15.80 -2.92 -0.43
CA GLN A 221 17.20 -2.92 -0.83
C GLN A 221 17.71 -1.51 -1.16
N ASP A 222 16.89 -0.68 -1.79
CA ASP A 222 17.19 0.74 -2.00
C ASP A 222 17.40 1.48 -0.68
N SER A 223 16.47 1.32 0.26
CA SER A 223 16.60 1.91 1.61
C SER A 223 17.91 1.48 2.30
N LEU A 224 18.35 0.22 2.10
CA LEU A 224 19.63 -0.26 2.63
C LEU A 224 20.81 0.47 1.96
N GLY A 225 20.79 0.61 0.65
CA GLY A 225 21.79 1.38 -0.09
C GLY A 225 21.85 2.84 0.30
N TRP A 226 20.66 3.46 0.50
CA TRP A 226 20.56 4.82 1.00
C TRP A 226 21.13 4.96 2.42
N ALA A 227 20.84 4.02 3.31
CA ALA A 227 21.41 4.01 4.65
C ALA A 227 22.96 3.92 4.63
N GLN A 228 23.55 3.10 3.76
CA GLN A 228 25.00 3.03 3.55
C GLN A 228 25.55 4.37 3.03
N TYR A 229 24.87 4.98 2.05
CA TYR A 229 25.21 6.31 1.55
C TYR A 229 25.24 7.37 2.66
N ARG A 230 24.19 7.41 3.50
CA ARG A 230 24.09 8.37 4.62
C ARG A 230 25.12 8.11 5.72
N GLN A 231 25.63 6.88 5.85
CA GLN A 231 26.76 6.51 6.71
C GLN A 231 28.13 6.84 6.09
N GLY A 232 28.17 7.26 4.82
CA GLY A 232 29.41 7.58 4.09
C GLY A 232 30.10 6.39 3.44
N ASP A 233 29.49 5.20 3.48
CA ASP A 233 30.00 4.00 2.78
C ASP A 233 29.47 3.98 1.33
N TYR A 234 30.00 4.92 0.54
CA TYR A 234 29.51 5.16 -0.82
C TYR A 234 29.75 3.97 -1.76
N GLN A 235 30.81 3.17 -1.54
CA GLN A 235 31.05 2.02 -2.40
C GLN A 235 30.04 0.90 -2.10
N ALA A 236 29.77 0.63 -0.84
CA ALA A 236 28.73 -0.34 -0.47
C ALA A 236 27.35 0.11 -0.94
N ALA A 237 27.07 1.43 -0.86
CA ALA A 237 25.84 2.00 -1.40
C ALA A 237 25.68 1.71 -2.89
N VAL A 238 26.73 1.93 -3.69
CA VAL A 238 26.70 1.62 -5.13
C VAL A 238 26.38 0.14 -5.36
N ASP A 239 27.11 -0.75 -4.70
CA ASP A 239 26.97 -2.21 -4.89
C ASP A 239 25.54 -2.68 -4.51
N THR A 240 24.93 -2.07 -3.48
CA THR A 240 23.58 -2.39 -3.03
C THR A 240 22.52 -1.80 -3.95
N LEU A 241 22.67 -0.54 -4.39
CA LEU A 241 21.74 0.15 -5.27
C LEU A 241 21.76 -0.39 -6.71
N GLU A 242 22.92 -0.85 -7.21
CA GLU A 242 22.99 -1.57 -8.48
C GLU A 242 22.13 -2.85 -8.46
N GLN A 243 22.07 -3.56 -7.33
CA GLN A 243 21.20 -4.72 -7.18
C GLN A 243 19.72 -4.32 -6.99
N ALA A 244 19.43 -3.20 -6.33
CA ALA A 244 18.07 -2.71 -6.18
C ALA A 244 17.45 -2.34 -7.53
N ILE A 245 18.21 -1.64 -8.39
CA ILE A 245 17.73 -1.23 -9.72
C ILE A 245 17.52 -2.41 -10.67
N ASP A 246 18.22 -3.53 -10.50
CA ASP A 246 17.99 -4.75 -11.26
C ASP A 246 16.60 -5.35 -10.97
N LYS A 247 16.07 -5.12 -9.76
CA LYS A 247 14.73 -5.57 -9.34
C LYS A 247 13.65 -4.58 -9.77
N GLU A 248 13.91 -3.27 -9.61
CA GLU A 248 12.94 -2.20 -9.83
C GLU A 248 13.51 -1.13 -10.80
N PRO A 249 13.76 -1.48 -12.07
CA PRO A 249 14.45 -0.60 -13.00
C PRO A 249 13.70 0.69 -13.37
N ALA A 250 12.39 0.73 -13.16
CA ALA A 250 11.54 1.88 -13.44
C ALA A 250 11.23 2.74 -12.20
N ASN A 251 11.89 2.49 -11.07
CA ASN A 251 11.72 3.29 -9.87
C ASN A 251 12.61 4.54 -9.92
N ALA A 252 11.99 5.72 -9.89
CA ALA A 252 12.68 7.00 -10.00
C ALA A 252 13.60 7.27 -8.79
N GLU A 253 13.17 6.87 -7.59
CA GLU A 253 13.94 7.07 -6.36
C GLU A 253 15.23 6.25 -6.34
N ILE A 254 15.15 4.97 -6.73
CA ILE A 254 16.35 4.09 -6.82
C ILE A 254 17.35 4.65 -7.85
N ASN A 255 16.85 5.17 -9.00
CA ASN A 255 17.71 5.79 -10.00
C ASN A 255 18.38 7.05 -9.45
N ASP A 256 17.69 7.86 -8.65
CA ASP A 256 18.22 9.07 -8.03
C ASP A 256 19.30 8.72 -6.99
N HIS A 257 18.99 7.82 -6.05
CA HIS A 257 19.94 7.36 -5.03
C HIS A 257 21.21 6.74 -5.63
N LEU A 258 21.07 5.93 -6.68
CA LEU A 258 22.22 5.35 -7.38
C LEU A 258 23.03 6.43 -8.09
N GLY A 259 22.40 7.45 -8.68
CA GLY A 259 23.06 8.60 -9.24
C GLY A 259 23.91 9.34 -8.21
N ASP A 260 23.33 9.59 -7.04
CA ASP A 260 24.01 10.22 -5.92
C ASP A 260 25.22 9.40 -5.43
N ALA A 261 25.03 8.07 -5.28
CA ALA A 261 26.11 7.16 -4.88
C ALA A 261 27.24 7.12 -5.91
N TYR A 262 26.94 7.00 -7.21
CA TYR A 262 27.95 7.08 -8.29
C TYR A 262 28.73 8.39 -8.27
N TRP A 263 28.04 9.50 -8.02
CA TRP A 263 28.71 10.80 -7.90
C TRP A 263 29.74 10.81 -6.79
N ARG A 264 29.42 10.28 -5.61
CA ARG A 264 30.34 10.22 -4.46
C ARG A 264 31.57 9.35 -4.70
N VAL A 265 31.46 8.27 -5.46
CA VAL A 265 32.61 7.41 -5.82
C VAL A 265 33.35 7.90 -7.08
N GLY A 266 32.98 9.06 -7.65
CA GLY A 266 33.67 9.67 -8.80
C GLY A 266 33.20 9.16 -10.17
N ARG A 267 32.20 8.28 -10.24
CA ARG A 267 31.59 7.77 -11.47
C ARG A 267 30.60 8.79 -12.07
N ARG A 268 31.10 9.96 -12.45
CA ARG A 268 30.32 11.15 -12.81
C ARG A 268 29.39 10.93 -14.02
N ARG A 269 29.83 10.15 -15.02
CA ARG A 269 29.04 9.88 -16.23
C ARG A 269 27.86 8.95 -15.92
N GLU A 270 28.09 7.98 -15.10
CA GLU A 270 27.05 7.06 -14.65
C GLU A 270 26.02 7.80 -13.76
N ALA A 271 26.49 8.67 -12.88
CA ALA A 271 25.62 9.54 -12.08
C ALA A 271 24.68 10.36 -12.95
N GLU A 272 25.24 11.11 -13.94
CA GLU A 272 24.44 11.86 -14.90
C GLU A 272 23.43 10.98 -15.67
N TRP A 273 23.80 9.77 -16.01
CA TRP A 273 22.94 8.84 -16.72
C TRP A 273 21.75 8.41 -15.86
N MET A 274 22.00 8.08 -14.58
CA MET A 274 20.93 7.74 -13.64
C MET A 274 19.99 8.92 -13.41
N TRP A 275 20.49 10.10 -13.15
CA TRP A 275 19.67 11.30 -12.98
C TRP A 275 18.84 11.65 -14.23
N LYS A 276 19.40 11.53 -15.44
CA LYS A 276 18.64 11.69 -16.68
C LYS A 276 17.53 10.65 -16.82
N ARG A 277 17.76 9.44 -16.32
CA ARG A 277 16.74 8.40 -16.31
C ARG A 277 15.59 8.74 -15.37
N VAL A 278 15.84 9.36 -14.21
CA VAL A 278 14.78 9.88 -13.33
C VAL A 278 13.83 10.78 -14.09
N LEU A 279 14.35 11.72 -14.90
CA LEU A 279 13.53 12.67 -15.69
C LEU A 279 12.64 11.96 -16.72
N VAL A 280 13.06 10.80 -17.24
CA VAL A 280 12.28 9.98 -18.19
C VAL A 280 11.18 9.19 -17.48
N LEU A 281 11.37 8.89 -16.19
CA LEU A 281 10.40 8.15 -15.36
C LEU A 281 9.27 9.04 -14.82
N ASP A 282 9.18 10.28 -15.30
CA ASP A 282 8.13 11.25 -14.98
C ASP A 282 7.99 11.55 -13.48
N PRO A 283 9.05 12.05 -12.83
CA PRO A 283 9.01 12.38 -11.40
C PRO A 283 8.08 13.57 -11.14
N ASP A 284 7.65 13.73 -9.88
CA ASP A 284 6.99 14.94 -9.44
C ASP A 284 7.84 16.22 -9.68
N GLU A 285 7.22 17.40 -9.59
CA GLU A 285 7.88 18.67 -9.93
C GLU A 285 9.07 18.97 -9.00
N GLU A 286 9.01 18.61 -7.74
CA GLU A 286 10.07 18.87 -6.74
C GLU A 286 11.31 18.01 -7.04
N ARG A 287 11.14 16.71 -7.24
CA ARG A 287 12.21 15.79 -7.62
C ARG A 287 12.80 16.14 -8.97
N ARG A 288 11.95 16.52 -9.93
CA ARG A 288 12.42 17.00 -11.24
C ARG A 288 13.38 18.18 -11.11
N ALA A 289 13.00 19.22 -10.38
CA ALA A 289 13.82 20.41 -10.19
C ALA A 289 15.14 20.08 -9.46
N GLU A 290 15.10 19.19 -8.48
CA GLU A 290 16.30 18.73 -7.77
C GLU A 290 17.25 17.98 -8.70
N VAL A 291 16.75 17.04 -9.49
CA VAL A 291 17.55 16.23 -10.40
C VAL A 291 18.13 17.07 -11.54
N GLU A 292 17.40 18.02 -12.10
CA GLU A 292 17.92 18.98 -13.09
C GLU A 292 19.10 19.77 -12.50
N ARG A 293 18.99 20.24 -11.26
CA ARG A 293 20.07 20.91 -10.55
C ARG A 293 21.28 19.98 -10.35
N LYS A 294 21.06 18.71 -9.96
CA LYS A 294 22.15 17.71 -9.80
C LYS A 294 22.90 17.50 -11.14
N ILE A 295 22.18 17.43 -12.25
CA ILE A 295 22.77 17.30 -13.59
C ILE A 295 23.62 18.52 -13.97
N GLU A 296 23.13 19.73 -13.70
CA GLU A 296 23.82 20.98 -14.07
C GLU A 296 25.02 21.29 -13.18
N GLN A 297 24.92 21.05 -11.88
CA GLN A 297 25.85 21.56 -10.86
C GLN A 297 26.58 20.48 -10.08
N GLY A 298 26.09 19.24 -10.12
CA GLY A 298 26.53 18.14 -9.25
C GLY A 298 26.03 18.28 -7.80
N LEU A 299 26.39 17.33 -6.96
CA LEU A 299 25.99 17.34 -5.54
C LEU A 299 26.74 18.36 -4.68
N ASP A 300 27.92 18.80 -5.12
CA ASP A 300 28.82 19.62 -4.29
C ASP A 300 28.44 21.13 -4.29
N ALA A 301 27.60 21.58 -5.20
CA ALA A 301 27.19 22.99 -5.30
C ALA A 301 26.23 23.45 -4.19
N GLY A 302 25.50 22.54 -3.55
CA GLY A 302 24.60 22.86 -2.43
C GLY A 302 25.29 23.07 -1.07
N ALA A 303 26.50 22.54 -0.90
CA ALA A 303 27.26 22.69 0.35
C ALA A 303 27.95 24.08 0.48
N ALA A 304 28.07 24.82 -0.63
CA ALA A 304 28.76 26.12 -0.63
C ALA A 304 27.87 27.30 -0.18
N THR A 305 26.55 27.15 -0.11
CA THR A 305 25.62 28.23 0.25
C THR A 305 25.15 28.22 1.70
N GLY A 306 25.50 27.20 2.50
CA GLY A 306 25.13 27.06 3.92
C GLY A 306 26.17 27.59 4.94
N GLY A 307 27.27 28.12 4.50
CA GLY A 307 28.33 28.64 5.35
C GLY A 307 28.57 30.13 5.15
N VAL A 308 27.81 30.99 5.79
CA VAL A 308 28.20 32.28 6.43
C VAL A 308 26.94 32.97 6.93
N SER A 309 26.61 32.79 8.18
CA SER A 309 26.04 33.85 9.03
C SER A 309 26.54 33.64 10.45
N GLN A 310 27.43 34.54 10.82
CA GLN A 310 27.91 34.72 12.20
C GLN A 310 26.78 35.21 13.11
#